data_abc5867f528b709a553ae480f65fa5e8
#
_entry.id   abc5867f528b709a553ae480f65fa5e8
#
_cell.length_a   1.000
_cell.length_b   1.000
_cell.length_c   1.000
_cell.angle_alpha   90.00
_cell.angle_beta   90.00
_cell.angle_gamma   90.00
#
_symmetry.space_group_name_H-M   'P 1'
#
loop_
_entity.id
_entity.type
_entity.pdbx_description
1 polymer ?
#
loop_
_entity_poly.entity_id
_entity_poly.type
_entity_poly.pdbx_seq_one_letter_code
_entity_poly.pdbx_strand_id
1 'polypeptide(L)'
;ALYVAFVITQIELIEIAIDGLSGNHRFFYFKLDGFYTFMISFIEILSVLAFVATLAFLARRNLLKLPRFTMKELMGWPTKDANFILLMEIVLICCIFSMNGADEVLYSRGGSHVEFAKGHFDFAISSCLGPLLFNDLSIDALHVIERVGWWGHILMVFAFLNYLPYSKHFHILLAFPNTYFSNLEQKGKFTNMESVTNEVKLMLDPNADPYVAPANPDEAPKRFGAKDVTDLTWKNLLDAYTCTECGRCSSSCPANITGKELSPRKIMMDTRDRLVEVGENYRKHGKGFDDGKSLLGDYIKEEEIWACTSCNACVQECPVNIDPLSIIVDLRRYLVMEESKVPSELAGMLTNIENNGAPWQFAQTERLNWANED
;
A
#
# COMPACT_ATOMS: atom_id res chain seq x y z
N ALA A 1 3.10 -10.54 12.36
CA ALA A 1 4.42 -10.62 13.03
C ALA A 1 5.25 -9.35 12.76
N LEU A 2 5.55 -8.98 11.48
CA LEU A 2 6.38 -7.81 11.15
C LEU A 2 5.84 -6.48 11.69
N TYR A 3 4.52 -6.24 11.66
CA TYR A 3 3.94 -5.03 12.26
C TYR A 3 4.14 -4.97 13.78
N VAL A 4 4.02 -6.09 14.47
CA VAL A 4 4.26 -6.16 15.92
C VAL A 4 5.73 -5.89 16.21
N ALA A 5 6.64 -6.49 15.45
CA ALA A 5 8.07 -6.22 15.56
C ALA A 5 8.36 -4.73 15.34
N PHE A 6 7.81 -4.12 14.27
CA PHE A 6 7.99 -2.70 13.98
C PHE A 6 7.55 -1.79 15.14
N VAL A 7 6.39 -2.04 15.76
CA VAL A 7 5.88 -1.21 16.86
C VAL A 7 6.76 -1.37 18.12
N ILE A 8 7.21 -2.59 18.40
CA ILE A 8 8.01 -2.86 19.62
C ILE A 8 9.43 -2.31 19.46
N THR A 9 10.04 -2.39 18.29
CA THR A 9 11.38 -1.84 18.03
C THR A 9 11.44 -0.32 18.12
N GLN A 10 10.29 0.40 18.10
CA GLN A 10 10.28 1.86 18.34
C GLN A 10 10.80 2.22 19.74
N ILE A 11 10.71 1.34 20.72
CA ILE A 11 11.23 1.55 22.07
C ILE A 11 12.76 1.65 22.02
N GLU A 12 13.41 0.74 21.30
CA GLU A 12 14.87 0.74 21.10
C GLU A 12 15.33 1.98 20.32
N LEU A 13 14.55 2.41 19.32
CA LEU A 13 14.82 3.65 18.59
C LEU A 13 14.78 4.88 19.52
N ILE A 14 13.82 4.94 20.43
CA ILE A 14 13.71 6.02 21.42
C ILE A 14 14.92 5.98 22.35
N GLU A 15 15.35 4.81 22.80
CA GLU A 15 16.55 4.65 23.64
C GLU A 15 17.79 5.16 22.91
N ILE A 16 18.04 4.70 21.70
CA ILE A 16 19.18 5.14 20.88
C ILE A 16 19.20 6.67 20.70
N ALA A 17 18.03 7.29 20.49
CA ALA A 17 17.93 8.74 20.39
C ALA A 17 18.27 9.44 21.71
N ILE A 18 17.82 8.92 22.85
CA ILE A 18 18.14 9.45 24.18
C ILE A 18 19.62 9.26 24.49
N ASP A 19 20.19 8.10 24.18
CA ASP A 19 21.61 7.80 24.37
C ASP A 19 22.48 8.77 23.56
N GLY A 20 22.12 9.03 22.30
CA GLY A 20 22.82 9.98 21.45
C GLY A 20 22.79 11.43 21.96
N LEU A 21 21.66 11.85 22.56
CA LEU A 21 21.49 13.20 23.09
C LEU A 21 22.10 13.37 24.50
N SER A 22 21.99 12.37 25.35
CA SER A 22 22.45 12.42 26.74
C SER A 22 23.91 12.01 26.91
N GLY A 23 24.50 11.31 25.94
CA GLY A 23 25.82 10.71 26.05
C GLY A 23 25.89 9.50 26.98
N ASN A 24 24.76 9.01 27.48
CA ASN A 24 24.68 7.83 28.33
C ASN A 24 24.37 6.61 27.47
N HIS A 25 25.17 5.57 27.56
CA HIS A 25 24.93 4.32 26.87
C HIS A 25 23.87 3.50 27.61
N ARG A 26 22.83 3.03 26.89
CA ARG A 26 21.69 2.24 27.39
C ARG A 26 20.96 2.89 28.58
N PHE A 27 20.43 4.07 28.35
CA PHE A 27 19.76 4.89 29.35
C PHE A 27 18.63 4.15 30.08
N PHE A 28 17.86 3.32 29.41
CA PHE A 28 16.75 2.59 30.03
C PHE A 28 17.21 1.43 30.91
N TYR A 29 18.41 0.88 30.70
CA TYR A 29 18.93 -0.20 31.51
C TYR A 29 18.98 0.18 32.99
N PHE A 30 19.49 1.38 33.32
CA PHE A 30 19.61 1.85 34.73
C PHE A 30 18.25 2.15 35.37
N LYS A 31 17.17 2.27 34.61
CA LYS A 31 15.84 2.59 35.13
C LYS A 31 14.92 1.39 35.22
N LEU A 32 15.09 0.41 34.33
CA LEU A 32 14.17 -0.72 34.16
C LEU A 32 14.76 -2.06 34.62
N ASP A 33 16.09 -2.12 34.86
CA ASP A 33 16.82 -3.30 35.35
C ASP A 33 16.41 -4.60 34.61
N GLY A 34 16.02 -5.66 35.31
CA GLY A 34 15.67 -6.95 34.71
C GLY A 34 14.54 -6.90 33.69
N PHE A 35 13.64 -5.92 33.75
CA PHE A 35 12.63 -5.72 32.71
C PHE A 35 13.25 -5.25 31.41
N TYR A 36 14.31 -4.45 31.47
CA TYR A 36 15.06 -4.05 30.29
C TYR A 36 15.65 -5.24 29.54
N THR A 37 16.35 -6.13 30.25
CA THR A 37 16.95 -7.35 29.69
C THR A 37 15.88 -8.23 29.01
N PHE A 38 14.72 -8.39 29.65
CA PHE A 38 13.59 -9.12 29.07
C PHE A 38 13.11 -8.45 27.78
N MET A 39 12.95 -7.12 27.77
CA MET A 39 12.46 -6.36 26.63
C MET A 39 13.41 -6.44 25.43
N ILE A 40 14.72 -6.22 25.66
CA ILE A 40 15.71 -6.32 24.57
C ILE A 40 15.83 -7.76 24.07
N SER A 41 15.82 -8.76 24.94
CA SER A 41 15.80 -10.17 24.53
C SER A 41 14.59 -10.52 23.66
N PHE A 42 13.42 -9.97 23.98
CA PHE A 42 12.23 -10.14 23.16
C PHE A 42 12.35 -9.45 21.79
N ILE A 43 12.93 -8.23 21.74
CA ILE A 43 13.23 -7.53 20.50
C ILE A 43 14.22 -8.32 19.65
N GLU A 44 15.27 -8.89 20.21
CA GLU A 44 16.24 -9.72 19.51
C GLU A 44 15.59 -10.95 18.85
N ILE A 45 14.72 -11.65 19.58
CA ILE A 45 13.97 -12.79 19.01
C ILE A 45 13.11 -12.36 17.84
N LEU A 46 12.39 -11.23 17.98
CA LEU A 46 11.61 -10.67 16.87
C LEU A 46 12.48 -10.26 15.69
N SER A 47 13.66 -9.70 15.93
CA SER A 47 14.62 -9.30 14.91
C SER A 47 15.18 -10.49 14.14
N VAL A 48 15.45 -11.63 14.80
CA VAL A 48 15.81 -12.87 14.09
C VAL A 48 14.66 -13.38 13.22
N LEU A 49 13.42 -13.36 13.74
CA LEU A 49 12.26 -13.76 12.96
C LEU A 49 12.03 -12.83 11.76
N ALA A 50 12.24 -11.52 11.94
CA ALA A 50 12.19 -10.53 10.87
C ALA A 50 13.29 -10.78 9.84
N PHE A 51 14.52 -11.04 10.27
CA PHE A 51 15.65 -11.37 9.38
C PHE A 51 15.36 -12.59 8.50
N VAL A 52 14.90 -13.69 9.10
CA VAL A 52 14.51 -14.90 8.37
C VAL A 52 13.37 -14.64 7.40
N ALA A 53 12.35 -13.86 7.81
CA ALA A 53 11.24 -13.49 6.95
C ALA A 53 11.71 -12.62 5.77
N THR A 54 12.59 -11.66 6.00
CA THR A 54 13.15 -10.77 4.97
C THR A 54 13.97 -11.55 3.96
N LEU A 55 14.82 -12.49 4.41
CA LEU A 55 15.53 -13.41 3.52
C LEU A 55 14.57 -14.29 2.70
N ALA A 56 13.52 -14.81 3.32
CA ALA A 56 12.49 -15.58 2.62
C ALA A 56 11.76 -14.73 1.56
N PHE A 57 11.45 -13.48 1.86
CA PHE A 57 10.82 -12.58 0.88
C PHE A 57 11.78 -12.24 -0.28
N LEU A 58 13.05 -12.02 0.01
CA LEU A 58 14.07 -11.79 -1.00
C LEU A 58 14.23 -13.03 -1.93
N ALA A 59 14.28 -14.22 -1.34
CA ALA A 59 14.33 -15.49 -2.08
C ALA A 59 13.09 -15.71 -2.94
N ARG A 60 11.88 -15.47 -2.39
CA ARG A 60 10.62 -15.60 -3.14
C ARG A 60 10.56 -14.65 -4.34
N ARG A 61 11.14 -13.47 -4.22
CA ARG A 61 11.14 -12.47 -5.29
C ARG A 61 12.19 -12.77 -6.36
N ASN A 62 13.42 -13.09 -5.97
CA ASN A 62 14.57 -13.15 -6.87
C ASN A 62 14.96 -14.59 -7.28
N LEU A 63 14.82 -15.58 -6.38
CA LEU A 63 15.17 -16.97 -6.66
C LEU A 63 13.99 -17.78 -7.19
N LEU A 64 12.86 -17.75 -6.48
CA LEU A 64 11.67 -18.53 -6.85
C LEU A 64 10.86 -17.90 -7.97
N LYS A 65 11.05 -16.60 -8.24
CA LYS A 65 10.42 -15.84 -9.33
C LYS A 65 8.92 -16.13 -9.46
N LEU A 66 8.18 -15.96 -8.36
CA LEU A 66 6.73 -16.20 -8.35
C LEU A 66 6.04 -15.37 -9.43
N PRO A 67 5.08 -15.95 -10.22
CA PRO A 67 4.46 -15.27 -11.36
C PRO A 67 3.92 -13.87 -11.03
N ARG A 68 3.30 -13.69 -9.86
CA ARG A 68 2.77 -12.38 -9.45
C ARG A 68 3.83 -11.28 -9.23
N PHE A 69 5.13 -11.65 -9.10
CA PHE A 69 6.24 -10.70 -8.96
C PHE A 69 7.02 -10.49 -10.26
N THR A 70 6.71 -11.25 -11.32
CA THR A 70 7.36 -11.16 -12.63
C THR A 70 6.48 -10.54 -13.71
N MET A 71 5.32 -10.02 -13.34
CA MET A 71 4.40 -9.35 -14.27
C MET A 71 5.00 -8.06 -14.83
N LYS A 72 4.56 -7.66 -16.05
CA LYS A 72 5.14 -6.54 -16.81
C LYS A 72 5.17 -5.22 -16.04
N GLU A 73 4.11 -4.91 -15.30
CA GLU A 73 3.95 -3.67 -14.53
C GLU A 73 4.93 -3.54 -13.34
N LEU A 74 5.58 -4.65 -12.94
CA LEU A 74 6.61 -4.61 -11.89
C LEU A 74 8.03 -4.48 -12.44
N MET A 75 8.21 -4.47 -13.75
CA MET A 75 9.54 -4.34 -14.34
C MET A 75 10.12 -2.94 -14.03
N GLY A 76 11.41 -2.91 -13.70
CA GLY A 76 12.11 -1.65 -13.43
C GLY A 76 12.08 -1.22 -11.97
N TRP A 77 11.67 0.03 -11.72
CA TRP A 77 11.73 0.64 -10.39
C TRP A 77 10.93 -0.09 -9.31
N PRO A 78 9.69 -0.58 -9.54
CA PRO A 78 8.92 -1.25 -8.49
C PRO A 78 9.60 -2.50 -7.92
N THR A 79 10.35 -3.25 -8.73
CA THR A 79 11.14 -4.40 -8.26
C THR A 79 12.39 -3.96 -7.53
N LYS A 80 13.09 -2.92 -8.02
CA LYS A 80 14.30 -2.37 -7.38
C LYS A 80 13.99 -1.78 -6.02
N ASP A 81 12.90 -1.01 -5.91
CA ASP A 81 12.42 -0.43 -4.65
C ASP A 81 12.16 -1.52 -3.59
N ALA A 82 11.43 -2.58 -3.96
CA ALA A 82 11.17 -3.68 -3.04
C ALA A 82 12.46 -4.40 -2.56
N ASN A 83 13.40 -4.64 -3.46
CA ASN A 83 14.68 -5.26 -3.09
C ASN A 83 15.54 -4.32 -2.22
N PHE A 84 15.50 -3.02 -2.51
CA PHE A 84 16.22 -2.01 -1.74
C PHE A 84 15.70 -1.93 -0.29
N ILE A 85 14.37 -1.94 -0.10
CA ILE A 85 13.75 -1.98 1.23
C ILE A 85 14.23 -3.21 2.01
N LEU A 86 14.12 -4.40 1.41
CA LEU A 86 14.54 -5.66 2.06
C LEU A 86 16.04 -5.65 2.42
N LEU A 87 16.88 -5.06 1.55
CA LEU A 87 18.31 -4.93 1.83
C LEU A 87 18.57 -3.97 3.00
N MET A 88 17.88 -2.83 3.05
CA MET A 88 17.98 -1.88 4.14
C MET A 88 17.59 -2.53 5.48
N GLU A 89 16.52 -3.31 5.53
CA GLU A 89 16.11 -4.07 6.72
C GLU A 89 17.19 -5.05 7.17
N ILE A 90 17.80 -5.79 6.24
CA ILE A 90 18.91 -6.72 6.56
C ILE A 90 20.08 -5.96 7.20
N VAL A 91 20.50 -4.85 6.60
CA VAL A 91 21.61 -4.04 7.10
C VAL A 91 21.29 -3.49 8.49
N LEU A 92 20.07 -3.00 8.69
CA LEU A 92 19.60 -2.47 9.98
C LEU A 92 19.68 -3.54 11.08
N ILE A 93 19.16 -4.74 10.81
CA ILE A 93 19.21 -5.86 11.75
C ILE A 93 20.66 -6.30 12.03
N CYS A 94 21.52 -6.34 11.01
CA CYS A 94 22.94 -6.64 11.19
C CYS A 94 23.65 -5.60 12.08
N CYS A 95 23.31 -4.31 11.95
CA CYS A 95 23.85 -3.24 12.81
C CYS A 95 23.45 -3.45 14.27
N ILE A 96 22.18 -3.80 14.56
CA ILE A 96 21.71 -4.10 15.93
C ILE A 96 22.50 -5.28 16.52
N PHE A 97 22.58 -6.40 15.81
CA PHE A 97 23.30 -7.57 16.33
C PHE A 97 24.80 -7.36 16.46
N SER A 98 25.40 -6.52 15.60
CA SER A 98 26.81 -6.14 15.73
C SER A 98 27.04 -5.29 16.99
N MET A 99 26.17 -4.34 17.26
CA MET A 99 26.21 -3.50 18.46
C MET A 99 26.02 -4.33 19.72
N ASN A 100 24.92 -5.07 19.82
CA ASN A 100 24.60 -5.87 21.01
C ASN A 100 25.62 -6.99 21.23
N GLY A 101 26.06 -7.67 20.18
CA GLY A 101 27.05 -8.75 20.30
C GLY A 101 28.43 -8.26 20.71
N ALA A 102 28.85 -7.08 20.22
CA ALA A 102 30.10 -6.48 20.68
C ALA A 102 30.02 -6.03 22.13
N ASP A 103 28.90 -5.45 22.57
CA ASP A 103 28.64 -5.06 23.96
C ASP A 103 28.71 -6.24 24.90
N GLU A 104 28.12 -7.39 24.57
CA GLU A 104 28.18 -8.62 25.37
C GLU A 104 29.62 -9.09 25.59
N VAL A 105 30.44 -9.09 24.54
CA VAL A 105 31.84 -9.50 24.65
C VAL A 105 32.66 -8.47 25.46
N LEU A 106 32.43 -7.18 25.25
CA LEU A 106 33.07 -6.11 26.03
C LEU A 106 32.72 -6.21 27.50
N TYR A 107 31.46 -6.46 27.81
CA TYR A 107 30.99 -6.65 29.19
C TYR A 107 31.69 -7.87 29.86
N SER A 108 31.67 -9.03 29.17
CA SER A 108 32.28 -10.27 29.70
C SER A 108 33.78 -10.15 29.96
N ARG A 109 34.49 -9.26 29.21
CA ARG A 109 35.93 -9.05 29.31
C ARG A 109 36.30 -7.85 30.22
N GLY A 110 35.32 -7.16 30.83
CA GLY A 110 35.56 -5.98 31.65
C GLY A 110 36.07 -4.77 30.86
N GLY A 111 35.85 -4.74 29.55
CA GLY A 111 36.21 -3.62 28.64
C GLY A 111 35.11 -2.62 28.44
N SER A 112 33.94 -2.79 29.05
CA SER A 112 32.81 -1.85 28.92
C SER A 112 33.12 -0.54 29.65
N HIS A 113 32.84 0.60 28.98
CA HIS A 113 32.95 1.94 29.56
C HIS A 113 31.89 2.24 30.61
N VAL A 114 30.85 1.39 30.72
CA VAL A 114 29.76 1.55 31.67
C VAL A 114 29.91 0.49 32.76
N GLU A 115 30.01 0.92 34.00
CA GLU A 115 29.86 0.04 35.16
C GLU A 115 28.39 -0.39 35.21
N PHE A 116 28.06 -1.45 34.50
CA PHE A 116 26.78 -2.12 34.67
C PHE A 116 26.78 -2.75 36.08
N ALA A 117 25.98 -2.20 36.98
CA ALA A 117 25.87 -2.70 38.31
C ALA A 117 25.34 -4.15 38.28
N LYS A 118 26.23 -5.13 38.59
CA LYS A 118 25.94 -6.50 39.08
C LYS A 118 24.67 -7.23 38.58
N GLY A 119 24.13 -6.94 37.40
CA GLY A 119 23.06 -7.69 36.75
C GLY A 119 23.61 -8.34 35.50
N HIS A 120 23.20 -9.56 35.19
CA HIS A 120 23.58 -10.20 33.94
C HIS A 120 23.00 -9.41 32.77
N PHE A 121 23.89 -8.84 31.99
CA PHE A 121 23.61 -8.27 30.69
C PHE A 121 23.59 -9.44 29.71
N ASP A 122 22.49 -10.18 29.68
CA ASP A 122 22.40 -11.49 29.07
C ASP A 122 21.24 -11.47 28.05
N PHE A 123 21.55 -11.00 26.85
CA PHE A 123 20.54 -10.93 25.79
C PHE A 123 20.35 -12.28 25.11
N ALA A 124 19.11 -12.61 24.74
CA ALA A 124 18.73 -13.94 24.30
C ALA A 124 19.52 -14.47 23.07
N ILE A 125 19.91 -13.61 22.15
CA ILE A 125 20.62 -13.97 20.92
C ILE A 125 22.06 -13.48 20.95
N SER A 126 22.27 -12.23 21.35
CA SER A 126 23.59 -11.60 21.34
C SER A 126 24.57 -12.25 22.31
N SER A 127 24.10 -12.83 23.43
CA SER A 127 24.92 -13.63 24.35
C SER A 127 25.55 -14.86 23.70
N CYS A 128 24.89 -15.42 22.67
CA CYS A 128 25.47 -16.53 21.90
C CYS A 128 26.22 -16.03 20.66
N LEU A 129 25.64 -15.06 19.95
CA LEU A 129 26.17 -14.56 18.68
C LEU A 129 27.44 -13.73 18.87
N GLY A 130 27.49 -12.90 19.92
CA GLY A 130 28.64 -12.07 20.25
C GLY A 130 29.92 -12.86 20.45
N PRO A 131 29.99 -13.81 21.39
CA PRO A 131 31.16 -14.67 21.55
C PRO A 131 31.51 -15.49 20.32
N LEU A 132 30.51 -15.94 19.56
CA LEU A 132 30.74 -16.72 18.33
C LEU A 132 31.47 -15.90 17.25
N LEU A 133 31.13 -14.63 17.09
CA LEU A 133 31.64 -13.79 16.00
C LEU A 133 32.83 -12.92 16.44
N PHE A 134 32.87 -12.48 17.68
CA PHE A 134 33.74 -11.39 18.13
C PHE A 134 34.72 -11.79 19.23
N ASN A 135 34.70 -13.05 19.71
CA ASN A 135 35.52 -13.48 20.84
C ASN A 135 37.04 -13.35 20.61
N ASP A 136 37.51 -13.46 19.39
CA ASP A 136 38.94 -13.41 19.07
C ASP A 136 39.45 -11.98 18.79
N LEU A 137 38.57 -10.97 18.88
CA LEU A 137 38.91 -9.58 18.59
C LEU A 137 39.50 -8.84 19.81
N SER A 138 40.32 -7.83 19.56
CA SER A 138 40.84 -6.94 20.60
C SER A 138 39.70 -6.05 21.15
N ILE A 139 39.88 -5.55 22.37
CA ILE A 139 38.93 -4.63 23.04
C ILE A 139 38.71 -3.38 22.16
N ASP A 140 39.77 -2.81 21.60
CA ASP A 140 39.64 -1.65 20.71
C ASP A 140 38.82 -1.96 19.45
N ALA A 141 39.00 -3.13 18.85
CA ALA A 141 38.20 -3.55 17.70
C ALA A 141 36.72 -3.73 18.06
N LEU A 142 36.43 -4.26 19.25
CA LEU A 142 35.06 -4.43 19.76
C LEU A 142 34.38 -3.06 19.95
N HIS A 143 35.07 -2.07 20.52
CA HIS A 143 34.55 -0.69 20.61
C HIS A 143 34.26 -0.08 19.24
N VAL A 144 35.13 -0.31 18.25
CA VAL A 144 34.85 0.16 16.89
C VAL A 144 33.63 -0.50 16.29
N ILE A 145 33.47 -1.83 16.46
CA ILE A 145 32.30 -2.57 15.95
C ILE A 145 31.01 -2.08 16.63
N GLU A 146 31.02 -1.92 17.94
CA GLU A 146 29.88 -1.41 18.71
C GLU A 146 29.48 -0.02 18.17
N ARG A 147 30.42 0.90 18.06
CA ARG A 147 30.17 2.26 17.54
C ARG A 147 29.73 2.29 16.09
N VAL A 148 30.32 1.46 15.23
CA VAL A 148 29.91 1.33 13.83
C VAL A 148 28.49 0.74 13.74
N GLY A 149 28.16 -0.25 14.58
CA GLY A 149 26.81 -0.80 14.70
C GLY A 149 25.80 0.25 15.14
N TRP A 150 26.11 1.01 16.18
CA TRP A 150 25.26 2.08 16.71
C TRP A 150 25.03 3.20 15.67
N TRP A 151 26.09 3.77 15.08
CA TRP A 151 25.98 4.79 14.07
C TRP A 151 25.33 4.26 12.78
N GLY A 152 25.67 3.05 12.37
CA GLY A 152 25.07 2.39 11.21
C GLY A 152 23.58 2.22 11.37
N HIS A 153 23.11 1.79 12.54
CA HIS A 153 21.69 1.65 12.86
C HIS A 153 20.95 2.98 12.77
N ILE A 154 21.39 4.01 13.51
CA ILE A 154 20.68 5.30 13.56
C ILE A 154 20.69 6.01 12.19
N LEU A 155 21.81 6.00 11.47
CA LEU A 155 21.89 6.59 10.14
C LEU A 155 21.02 5.86 9.13
N MET A 156 20.94 4.51 9.23
CA MET A 156 20.06 3.71 8.38
C MET A 156 18.59 4.01 8.66
N VAL A 157 18.21 4.16 9.94
CA VAL A 157 16.84 4.56 10.32
C VAL A 157 16.50 5.93 9.73
N PHE A 158 17.37 6.92 9.85
CA PHE A 158 17.13 8.23 9.28
C PHE A 158 17.07 8.21 7.74
N ALA A 159 17.95 7.46 7.10
CA ALA A 159 17.91 7.27 5.66
C ALA A 159 16.58 6.62 5.22
N PHE A 160 16.15 5.60 5.96
CA PHE A 160 14.89 4.90 5.70
C PHE A 160 13.67 5.82 5.92
N LEU A 161 13.63 6.59 7.01
CA LEU A 161 12.54 7.55 7.27
C LEU A 161 12.42 8.61 6.17
N ASN A 162 13.56 9.10 5.65
CA ASN A 162 13.56 10.05 4.53
C ASN A 162 13.17 9.39 3.20
N TYR A 163 13.47 8.12 3.01
CA TYR A 163 13.10 7.35 1.82
C TYR A 163 11.64 6.88 1.83
N LEU A 164 11.07 6.62 3.00
CA LEU A 164 9.74 6.06 3.20
C LEU A 164 8.63 6.74 2.37
N PRO A 165 8.51 8.08 2.32
CA PRO A 165 7.44 8.75 1.56
C PRO A 165 7.51 8.52 0.05
N TYR A 166 8.68 8.19 -0.48
CA TYR A 166 8.92 7.95 -1.91
C TYR A 166 8.85 6.46 -2.31
N SER A 167 8.66 5.61 -1.32
CA SER A 167 8.70 4.15 -1.45
C SER A 167 7.33 3.54 -1.25
N LYS A 168 7.08 2.39 -1.88
CA LYS A 168 5.89 1.58 -1.58
C LYS A 168 5.79 1.16 -0.10
N HIS A 169 6.88 1.26 0.66
CA HIS A 169 6.90 0.94 2.09
C HIS A 169 6.08 1.93 2.94
N PHE A 170 5.72 3.08 2.39
CA PHE A 170 4.83 4.04 3.03
C PHE A 170 3.47 3.42 3.42
N HIS A 171 3.10 2.30 2.80
CA HIS A 171 1.91 1.52 3.18
C HIS A 171 1.87 1.13 4.67
N ILE A 172 3.01 1.01 5.35
CA ILE A 172 3.05 0.69 6.79
C ILE A 172 2.25 1.72 7.60
N LEU A 173 2.40 2.98 7.27
CA LEU A 173 1.65 4.07 7.92
C LEU A 173 0.24 4.20 7.36
N LEU A 174 0.10 4.12 6.02
CA LEU A 174 -1.18 4.35 5.35
C LEU A 174 -2.18 3.21 5.49
N ALA A 175 -1.73 1.98 5.78
CA ALA A 175 -2.63 0.85 5.98
C ALA A 175 -3.62 1.06 7.13
N PHE A 176 -3.22 1.75 8.20
CA PHE A 176 -4.10 2.05 9.33
C PHE A 176 -5.26 2.97 8.95
N PRO A 177 -5.02 4.20 8.45
CA PRO A 177 -6.11 5.05 8.02
C PRO A 177 -6.90 4.45 6.86
N ASN A 178 -6.24 3.75 5.92
CA ASN A 178 -6.93 3.11 4.82
C ASN A 178 -7.93 2.04 5.27
N THR A 179 -7.54 1.21 6.24
CA THR A 179 -8.42 0.18 6.82
C THR A 179 -9.52 0.82 7.68
N TYR A 180 -9.20 1.89 8.43
CA TYR A 180 -10.19 2.62 9.23
C TYR A 180 -11.30 3.24 8.37
N PHE A 181 -10.95 3.85 7.24
CA PHE A 181 -11.88 4.45 6.29
C PHE A 181 -12.35 3.49 5.20
N SER A 182 -12.19 2.18 5.39
CA SER A 182 -12.66 1.20 4.41
C SER A 182 -14.19 1.23 4.28
N ASN A 183 -14.67 0.88 3.07
CA ASN A 183 -16.10 0.75 2.83
C ASN A 183 -16.65 -0.45 3.62
N LEU A 184 -17.62 -0.19 4.51
CA LEU A 184 -18.29 -1.20 5.35
C LEU A 184 -19.59 -1.72 4.73
N GLU A 185 -20.01 -1.17 3.59
CA GLU A 185 -21.17 -1.66 2.86
C GLU A 185 -20.92 -3.08 2.29
N GLN A 186 -21.98 -3.75 1.91
CA GLN A 186 -21.88 -5.09 1.33
C GLN A 186 -20.96 -5.07 0.10
N LYS A 187 -20.07 -6.03 0.00
CA LYS A 187 -19.20 -6.18 -1.16
C LYS A 187 -20.04 -6.38 -2.42
N GLY A 188 -19.73 -5.61 -3.46
CA GLY A 188 -20.51 -5.61 -4.69
C GLY A 188 -21.60 -4.53 -4.78
N LYS A 189 -21.87 -3.82 -3.69
CA LYS A 189 -22.71 -2.63 -3.73
C LYS A 189 -21.88 -1.46 -4.27
N PHE A 190 -22.21 -1.01 -5.48
CA PHE A 190 -21.60 0.19 -6.06
C PHE A 190 -22.18 1.46 -5.41
N THR A 191 -21.33 2.47 -5.25
CA THR A 191 -21.78 3.81 -4.87
C THR A 191 -22.55 4.43 -6.02
N ASN A 192 -23.75 4.94 -5.76
CA ASN A 192 -24.51 5.71 -6.73
C ASN A 192 -23.93 7.13 -6.86
N MET A 193 -24.05 7.69 -8.05
CA MET A 193 -23.77 9.11 -8.26
C MET A 193 -24.95 9.91 -7.70
N GLU A 194 -24.67 10.80 -6.75
CA GLU A 194 -25.70 11.55 -6.04
C GLU A 194 -26.48 12.47 -7.00
N SER A 195 -25.80 13.12 -7.94
CA SER A 195 -26.42 13.95 -8.98
C SER A 195 -27.47 13.16 -9.78
N VAL A 196 -27.05 12.00 -10.30
CA VAL A 196 -27.96 11.12 -11.09
C VAL A 196 -29.11 10.60 -10.23
N THR A 197 -28.82 10.22 -8.98
CA THR A 197 -29.85 9.72 -8.05
C THR A 197 -30.91 10.79 -7.76
N ASN A 198 -30.51 12.05 -7.61
CA ASN A 198 -31.44 13.14 -7.37
C ASN A 198 -32.29 13.44 -8.59
N GLU A 199 -31.70 13.45 -9.80
CA GLU A 199 -32.47 13.61 -11.04
C GLU A 199 -33.49 12.49 -11.22
N VAL A 200 -33.10 11.23 -11.02
CA VAL A 200 -34.02 10.09 -11.11
C VAL A 200 -35.14 10.19 -10.09
N LYS A 201 -34.87 10.64 -8.86
CA LYS A 201 -35.92 10.86 -7.84
C LYS A 201 -36.90 11.94 -8.27
N LEU A 202 -36.41 13.05 -8.84
CA LEU A 202 -37.28 14.09 -9.38
C LEU A 202 -38.17 13.58 -10.51
N MET A 203 -37.62 12.75 -11.40
CA MET A 203 -38.40 12.14 -12.50
C MET A 203 -39.48 11.15 -12.00
N LEU A 204 -39.26 10.51 -10.86
CA LEU A 204 -40.19 9.52 -10.30
C LEU A 204 -41.23 10.13 -9.34
N ASP A 205 -41.02 11.35 -8.87
CA ASP A 205 -41.97 12.04 -7.99
C ASP A 205 -43.00 12.84 -8.82
N PRO A 206 -44.27 12.41 -8.88
CA PRO A 206 -45.32 13.12 -9.65
C PRO A 206 -45.62 14.53 -9.13
N ASN A 207 -45.19 14.89 -7.93
CA ASN A 207 -45.39 16.19 -7.33
C ASN A 207 -44.14 17.08 -7.40
N ALA A 208 -43.02 16.58 -7.88
CA ALA A 208 -41.81 17.38 -8.02
C ALA A 208 -41.95 18.37 -9.18
N ASP A 209 -41.53 19.60 -8.95
CA ASP A 209 -41.38 20.58 -10.02
C ASP A 209 -40.04 20.33 -10.75
N PRO A 210 -40.05 19.88 -12.01
CA PRO A 210 -38.84 19.61 -12.77
C PRO A 210 -38.02 20.87 -13.09
N TYR A 211 -38.58 22.07 -12.83
CA TYR A 211 -37.91 23.35 -13.08
C TYR A 211 -37.35 24.01 -11.81
N VAL A 212 -37.34 23.33 -10.69
CA VAL A 212 -36.67 23.83 -9.47
C VAL A 212 -35.21 24.05 -9.76
N ALA A 213 -34.76 25.28 -9.70
CA ALA A 213 -33.36 25.63 -9.89
C ALA A 213 -32.49 24.87 -8.88
N PRO A 214 -31.32 24.40 -9.28
CA PRO A 214 -30.40 23.73 -8.36
C PRO A 214 -30.07 24.59 -7.17
N ALA A 215 -29.97 23.98 -5.99
CA ALA A 215 -29.81 24.69 -4.70
C ALA A 215 -28.58 25.62 -4.66
N ASN A 216 -27.59 25.40 -5.53
CA ASN A 216 -26.43 26.25 -5.72
C ASN A 216 -26.17 26.48 -7.22
N PRO A 217 -26.75 27.56 -7.79
CA PRO A 217 -26.55 27.89 -9.22
C PRO A 217 -25.11 28.23 -9.60
N ASP A 218 -24.27 28.56 -8.62
CA ASP A 218 -22.82 28.86 -8.83
C ASP A 218 -21.90 27.63 -8.76
N GLU A 219 -22.43 26.47 -8.39
CA GLU A 219 -21.63 25.22 -8.37
C GLU A 219 -21.60 24.62 -9.79
N ALA A 220 -20.41 24.62 -10.40
CA ALA A 220 -20.23 24.00 -11.70
C ALA A 220 -20.69 22.53 -11.64
N PRO A 221 -21.40 22.01 -12.66
CA PRO A 221 -21.88 20.64 -12.66
C PRO A 221 -20.70 19.69 -12.49
N LYS A 222 -20.78 18.79 -11.51
CA LYS A 222 -19.76 17.77 -11.28
C LYS A 222 -19.74 16.83 -12.48
N ARG A 223 -18.52 16.48 -12.92
CA ARG A 223 -18.30 15.53 -14.00
C ARG A 223 -18.90 14.16 -13.65
N PHE A 224 -19.44 13.47 -14.64
CA PHE A 224 -19.90 12.09 -14.47
C PHE A 224 -18.73 11.13 -14.48
N GLY A 225 -18.47 10.50 -13.34
CA GLY A 225 -17.31 9.61 -13.18
C GLY A 225 -15.99 10.35 -13.11
N ALA A 226 -14.90 9.70 -13.49
CA ALA A 226 -13.54 10.23 -13.42
C ALA A 226 -12.77 10.02 -14.72
N LYS A 227 -12.10 11.09 -15.19
CA LYS A 227 -11.14 11.03 -16.31
C LYS A 227 -9.71 10.98 -15.78
N ASP A 228 -9.44 11.78 -14.77
CA ASP A 228 -8.10 11.90 -14.16
C ASP A 228 -8.19 11.77 -12.64
N VAL A 229 -7.04 11.71 -11.98
CA VAL A 229 -6.92 11.55 -10.52
C VAL A 229 -7.58 12.68 -9.75
N THR A 230 -7.70 13.86 -10.33
CA THR A 230 -8.41 15.01 -9.75
C THR A 230 -9.91 14.81 -9.61
N ASP A 231 -10.49 13.90 -10.38
CA ASP A 231 -11.93 13.58 -10.36
C ASP A 231 -12.23 12.46 -9.35
N LEU A 232 -11.20 11.73 -8.91
CA LEU A 232 -11.34 10.62 -7.98
C LEU A 232 -11.56 11.11 -6.53
N THR A 233 -12.17 10.26 -5.72
CA THR A 233 -12.34 10.55 -4.30
C THR A 233 -10.99 10.48 -3.56
N TRP A 234 -10.88 11.22 -2.45
CA TRP A 234 -9.69 11.13 -1.59
C TRP A 234 -9.41 9.70 -1.12
N LYS A 235 -10.46 8.87 -0.97
CA LYS A 235 -10.32 7.46 -0.57
C LYS A 235 -9.65 6.63 -1.67
N ASN A 236 -10.04 6.84 -2.94
CA ASN A 236 -9.37 6.18 -4.08
C ASN A 236 -7.88 6.54 -4.15
N LEU A 237 -7.55 7.81 -3.87
CA LEU A 237 -6.16 8.27 -3.85
C LEU A 237 -5.38 7.67 -2.67
N LEU A 238 -6.00 7.58 -1.49
CA LEU A 238 -5.43 6.89 -0.34
C LEU A 238 -5.21 5.40 -0.61
N ASP A 239 -6.16 4.73 -1.26
CA ASP A 239 -6.04 3.34 -1.71
C ASP A 239 -4.82 3.14 -2.62
N ALA A 240 -4.62 4.04 -3.58
CA ALA A 240 -3.50 3.98 -4.52
C ALA A 240 -2.15 4.09 -3.81
N TYR A 241 -2.01 5.01 -2.85
CA TYR A 241 -0.80 5.17 -2.05
C TYR A 241 -0.56 4.04 -1.04
N THR A 242 -1.64 3.42 -0.56
CA THR A 242 -1.55 2.29 0.38
C THR A 242 -1.14 0.99 -0.31
N CYS A 243 -1.23 0.92 -1.64
CA CYS A 243 -0.94 -0.30 -2.40
C CYS A 243 0.53 -0.71 -2.29
N THR A 244 0.79 -1.92 -1.75
CA THR A 244 2.14 -2.51 -1.65
C THR A 244 2.59 -3.25 -2.89
N GLU A 245 1.78 -3.26 -3.95
CA GLU A 245 2.03 -3.99 -5.19
C GLU A 245 2.20 -5.51 -4.99
N CYS A 246 1.59 -6.08 -3.96
CA CYS A 246 1.74 -7.50 -3.62
C CYS A 246 1.16 -8.48 -4.66
N GLY A 247 0.27 -8.00 -5.54
CA GLY A 247 -0.28 -8.73 -6.67
C GLY A 247 -1.32 -9.80 -6.37
N ARG A 248 -1.86 -9.86 -5.14
CA ARG A 248 -2.95 -10.80 -4.81
C ARG A 248 -4.18 -10.54 -5.66
N CYS A 249 -4.58 -9.28 -5.78
CA CYS A 249 -5.71 -8.84 -6.59
C CYS A 249 -5.59 -9.25 -8.07
N SER A 250 -4.40 -9.11 -8.68
CA SER A 250 -4.17 -9.51 -10.07
C SER A 250 -4.15 -11.04 -10.23
N SER A 251 -3.60 -11.77 -9.26
CA SER A 251 -3.58 -13.25 -9.28
C SER A 251 -4.98 -13.87 -9.15
N SER A 252 -5.94 -13.15 -8.56
CA SER A 252 -7.32 -13.62 -8.38
C SER A 252 -8.29 -13.01 -9.41
N CYS A 253 -7.80 -12.10 -10.27
CA CYS A 253 -8.63 -11.46 -11.28
C CYS A 253 -8.91 -12.39 -12.46
N PRO A 254 -10.20 -12.73 -12.75
CA PRO A 254 -10.53 -13.60 -13.88
C PRO A 254 -10.03 -13.08 -15.24
N ALA A 255 -10.11 -11.77 -15.46
CA ALA A 255 -9.61 -11.15 -16.68
C ALA A 255 -8.09 -11.31 -16.82
N ASN A 256 -7.34 -11.09 -15.74
CA ASN A 256 -5.87 -11.25 -15.74
C ASN A 256 -5.46 -12.73 -15.95
N ILE A 257 -6.14 -13.66 -15.27
CA ILE A 257 -5.85 -15.10 -15.38
C ILE A 257 -6.10 -15.61 -16.79
N THR A 258 -7.11 -15.07 -17.49
CA THR A 258 -7.45 -15.43 -18.87
C THR A 258 -6.61 -14.69 -19.92
N GLY A 259 -5.60 -13.93 -19.51
CA GLY A 259 -4.67 -13.27 -20.43
C GLY A 259 -5.13 -11.93 -20.99
N LYS A 260 -6.21 -11.33 -20.47
CA LYS A 260 -6.62 -9.97 -20.82
C LYS A 260 -5.68 -8.94 -20.19
N GLU A 261 -5.59 -7.75 -20.76
CA GLU A 261 -4.65 -6.70 -20.32
C GLU A 261 -4.93 -6.14 -18.91
N LEU A 262 -6.10 -6.37 -18.34
CA LEU A 262 -6.45 -5.87 -17.02
C LEU A 262 -5.61 -6.49 -15.90
N SER A 263 -4.91 -5.63 -15.15
CA SER A 263 -4.31 -5.94 -13.87
C SER A 263 -4.82 -4.96 -12.80
N PRO A 264 -5.64 -5.39 -11.82
CA PRO A 264 -6.12 -4.50 -10.77
C PRO A 264 -5.00 -3.82 -9.98
N ARG A 265 -3.84 -4.48 -9.83
CA ARG A 265 -2.64 -3.87 -9.26
C ARG A 265 -2.13 -2.72 -10.10
N LYS A 266 -2.06 -2.89 -11.44
CA LYS A 266 -1.63 -1.84 -12.36
C LYS A 266 -2.54 -0.62 -12.26
N ILE A 267 -3.85 -0.80 -12.16
CA ILE A 267 -4.80 0.30 -11.95
C ILE A 267 -4.39 1.16 -10.75
N MET A 268 -4.05 0.53 -9.61
CA MET A 268 -3.62 1.25 -8.42
C MET A 268 -2.26 1.93 -8.59
N MET A 269 -1.31 1.26 -9.26
CA MET A 269 0.01 1.81 -9.53
C MET A 269 -0.07 3.04 -10.45
N ASP A 270 -0.80 2.93 -11.55
CA ASP A 270 -0.99 4.00 -12.51
C ASP A 270 -1.70 5.21 -11.87
N THR A 271 -2.71 4.96 -11.04
CA THR A 271 -3.40 6.01 -10.28
C THR A 271 -2.43 6.75 -9.35
N ARG A 272 -1.58 6.02 -8.63
CA ARG A 272 -0.55 6.62 -7.76
C ARG A 272 0.46 7.43 -8.59
N ASP A 273 0.98 6.84 -9.65
CA ASP A 273 2.02 7.45 -10.48
C ASP A 273 1.50 8.72 -11.16
N ARG A 274 0.25 8.70 -11.65
CA ARG A 274 -0.42 9.90 -12.17
C ARG A 274 -0.64 10.96 -11.09
N LEU A 275 -1.03 10.57 -9.90
CA LEU A 275 -1.22 11.50 -8.76
C LEU A 275 0.09 12.18 -8.37
N VAL A 276 1.21 11.45 -8.37
CA VAL A 276 2.54 12.02 -8.11
C VAL A 276 2.90 13.04 -9.20
N GLU A 277 2.68 12.72 -10.47
CA GLU A 277 2.95 13.64 -11.59
C GLU A 277 2.12 14.93 -11.48
N VAL A 278 0.82 14.81 -11.23
CA VAL A 278 -0.06 15.97 -11.02
C VAL A 278 0.38 16.80 -9.81
N GLY A 279 0.74 16.15 -8.70
CA GLY A 279 1.25 16.83 -7.51
C GLY A 279 2.55 17.61 -7.78
N GLU A 280 3.48 17.05 -8.56
CA GLU A 280 4.71 17.73 -8.98
C GLU A 280 4.40 18.91 -9.91
N ASN A 281 3.47 18.75 -10.85
CA ASN A 281 3.06 19.82 -11.75
C ASN A 281 2.42 20.98 -10.97
N TYR A 282 1.55 20.68 -9.99
CA TYR A 282 0.96 21.71 -9.13
C TYR A 282 2.01 22.44 -8.28
N ARG A 283 3.03 21.75 -7.83
CA ARG A 283 4.14 22.36 -7.09
C ARG A 283 4.98 23.30 -7.97
N LYS A 284 5.20 22.95 -9.25
CA LYS A 284 6.03 23.71 -10.19
C LYS A 284 5.30 24.87 -10.85
N HIS A 285 4.04 24.67 -11.21
CA HIS A 285 3.27 25.57 -12.07
C HIS A 285 2.02 26.17 -11.40
N GLY A 286 1.68 25.71 -10.19
CA GLY A 286 0.47 26.13 -9.47
C GLY A 286 -0.70 25.21 -9.67
N LYS A 287 -1.71 25.33 -8.78
CA LYS A 287 -2.94 24.52 -8.83
C LYS A 287 -3.71 24.79 -10.13
N GLY A 288 -4.22 23.72 -10.74
CA GLY A 288 -5.01 23.79 -11.97
C GLY A 288 -4.17 23.76 -13.25
N PHE A 289 -2.85 23.56 -13.16
CA PHE A 289 -2.03 23.34 -14.34
C PHE A 289 -2.43 22.05 -15.03
N ASP A 290 -2.71 22.16 -16.32
CA ASP A 290 -3.04 21.03 -17.21
C ASP A 290 -1.80 20.68 -18.05
N ASP A 291 -1.33 19.45 -17.92
CA ASP A 291 -0.22 18.89 -18.69
C ASP A 291 -0.66 18.15 -19.97
N GLY A 292 -1.96 18.17 -20.27
CA GLY A 292 -2.55 17.52 -21.42
C GLY A 292 -2.64 15.99 -21.30
N LYS A 293 -2.30 15.41 -20.15
CA LYS A 293 -2.43 13.97 -19.88
C LYS A 293 -3.58 13.68 -18.94
N SER A 294 -4.09 12.46 -19.00
CA SER A 294 -5.12 11.97 -18.09
C SER A 294 -4.85 10.54 -17.66
N LEU A 295 -5.43 10.15 -16.51
CA LEU A 295 -5.34 8.77 -16.02
C LEU A 295 -5.92 7.79 -17.06
N LEU A 296 -7.10 8.13 -17.60
CA LEU A 296 -7.73 7.36 -18.65
C LEU A 296 -7.13 7.76 -20.01
N GLY A 297 -6.62 6.80 -20.75
CA GLY A 297 -6.01 6.96 -22.07
C GLY A 297 -4.48 6.93 -22.02
N ASP A 298 -3.84 7.75 -21.18
CA ASP A 298 -2.38 7.82 -21.12
C ASP A 298 -1.75 6.75 -20.20
N TYR A 299 -2.42 6.41 -19.10
CA TYR A 299 -1.97 5.42 -18.12
C TYR A 299 -2.78 4.14 -18.19
N ILE A 300 -4.10 4.25 -18.14
CA ILE A 300 -5.05 3.14 -18.16
C ILE A 300 -5.81 3.17 -19.47
N LYS A 301 -5.72 2.09 -20.24
CA LYS A 301 -6.42 1.98 -21.54
C LYS A 301 -7.89 1.63 -21.34
N GLU A 302 -8.72 2.04 -22.31
CA GLU A 302 -10.15 1.68 -22.35
C GLU A 302 -10.35 0.15 -22.32
N GLU A 303 -9.51 -0.60 -23.04
CA GLU A 303 -9.58 -2.06 -23.07
C GLU A 303 -9.37 -2.70 -21.70
N GLU A 304 -8.47 -2.14 -20.88
CA GLU A 304 -8.21 -2.63 -19.51
C GLU A 304 -9.46 -2.51 -18.65
N ILE A 305 -10.12 -1.34 -18.66
CA ILE A 305 -11.30 -1.12 -17.84
C ILE A 305 -12.50 -1.95 -18.30
N TRP A 306 -12.69 -2.13 -19.64
CA TRP A 306 -13.77 -2.95 -20.18
C TRP A 306 -13.56 -4.45 -19.98
N ALA A 307 -12.34 -4.92 -19.79
CA ALA A 307 -12.05 -6.30 -19.45
C ALA A 307 -12.53 -6.70 -18.03
N CYS A 308 -12.85 -5.73 -17.17
CA CYS A 308 -13.31 -5.99 -15.82
C CYS A 308 -14.72 -6.56 -15.80
N THR A 309 -14.93 -7.70 -15.16
CA THR A 309 -16.24 -8.36 -14.99
C THR A 309 -16.99 -7.92 -13.71
N SER A 310 -16.47 -6.94 -12.98
CA SER A 310 -17.05 -6.40 -11.72
C SER A 310 -17.27 -7.46 -10.62
N CYS A 311 -16.46 -8.51 -10.61
CA CYS A 311 -16.64 -9.69 -9.71
C CYS A 311 -16.17 -9.44 -8.26
N ASN A 312 -15.57 -8.30 -7.92
CA ASN A 312 -15.01 -7.96 -6.60
C ASN A 312 -13.86 -8.86 -6.07
N ALA A 313 -13.36 -9.81 -6.84
CA ALA A 313 -12.26 -10.67 -6.40
C ALA A 313 -11.01 -9.88 -5.95
N CYS A 314 -10.69 -8.78 -6.65
CA CYS A 314 -9.57 -7.91 -6.30
C CYS A 314 -9.74 -7.21 -4.94
N VAL A 315 -10.95 -6.78 -4.61
CA VAL A 315 -11.29 -6.16 -3.31
C VAL A 315 -11.25 -7.20 -2.20
N GLN A 316 -11.77 -8.41 -2.46
CA GLN A 316 -11.80 -9.51 -1.50
C GLN A 316 -10.39 -9.95 -1.09
N GLU A 317 -9.45 -10.01 -2.04
CA GLU A 317 -8.10 -10.50 -1.81
C GLU A 317 -7.15 -9.45 -1.19
N CYS A 318 -7.59 -8.19 -1.09
CA CYS A 318 -6.74 -7.14 -0.55
C CYS A 318 -6.74 -7.17 0.99
N PRO A 319 -5.58 -7.39 1.64
CA PRO A 319 -5.49 -7.46 3.10
C PRO A 319 -5.68 -6.12 3.82
N VAL A 320 -5.64 -5.01 3.08
CA VAL A 320 -5.78 -3.64 3.59
C VAL A 320 -6.97 -2.91 2.97
N ASN A 321 -7.94 -3.65 2.43
CA ASN A 321 -9.23 -3.17 1.93
C ASN A 321 -9.13 -2.08 0.83
N ILE A 322 -8.18 -2.23 -0.09
CA ILE A 322 -8.08 -1.37 -1.29
C ILE A 322 -9.14 -1.79 -2.29
N ASP A 323 -9.80 -0.82 -2.91
CA ASP A 323 -10.85 -1.02 -3.89
C ASP A 323 -10.48 -0.52 -5.30
N PRO A 324 -9.81 -1.34 -6.13
CA PRO A 324 -9.54 -0.98 -7.52
C PRO A 324 -10.80 -0.90 -8.38
N LEU A 325 -11.87 -1.60 -7.98
CA LEU A 325 -13.09 -1.68 -8.77
C LEU A 325 -13.84 -0.34 -8.78
N SER A 326 -13.81 0.41 -7.68
CA SER A 326 -14.43 1.74 -7.61
C SER A 326 -13.83 2.69 -8.66
N ILE A 327 -12.50 2.69 -8.81
CA ILE A 327 -11.79 3.48 -9.83
C ILE A 327 -12.21 3.03 -11.24
N ILE A 328 -12.22 1.72 -11.51
CA ILE A 328 -12.62 1.18 -12.82
C ILE A 328 -14.05 1.59 -13.18
N VAL A 329 -14.96 1.55 -12.21
CA VAL A 329 -16.36 1.95 -12.41
C VAL A 329 -16.47 3.44 -12.73
N ASP A 330 -15.73 4.29 -12.02
CA ASP A 330 -15.75 5.74 -12.25
C ASP A 330 -15.14 6.11 -13.61
N LEU A 331 -14.07 5.43 -14.05
CA LEU A 331 -13.52 5.59 -15.39
C LEU A 331 -14.53 5.16 -16.49
N ARG A 332 -15.28 4.06 -16.26
CA ARG A 332 -16.37 3.65 -17.16
C ARG A 332 -17.50 4.65 -17.22
N ARG A 333 -17.91 5.20 -16.07
CA ARG A 333 -18.95 6.24 -16.00
C ARG A 333 -18.57 7.44 -16.86
N TYR A 334 -17.33 7.89 -16.77
CA TYR A 334 -16.83 8.96 -17.62
C TYR A 334 -16.92 8.63 -19.10
N LEU A 335 -16.44 7.46 -19.53
CA LEU A 335 -16.53 7.06 -20.95
C LEU A 335 -17.95 7.02 -21.48
N VAL A 336 -18.87 6.44 -20.70
CA VAL A 336 -20.26 6.25 -21.16
C VAL A 336 -21.04 7.56 -21.12
N MET A 337 -20.92 8.32 -20.02
CA MET A 337 -21.81 9.46 -19.77
C MET A 337 -21.26 10.78 -20.32
N GLU A 338 -19.94 10.95 -20.38
CA GLU A 338 -19.32 12.18 -20.91
C GLU A 338 -18.86 12.02 -22.35
N GLU A 339 -18.22 10.91 -22.69
CA GLU A 339 -17.67 10.70 -24.03
C GLU A 339 -18.59 9.87 -24.95
N SER A 340 -19.69 9.32 -24.43
CA SER A 340 -20.61 8.42 -25.15
C SER A 340 -19.89 7.25 -25.84
N LYS A 341 -18.77 6.79 -25.25
CA LYS A 341 -17.95 5.69 -25.76
C LYS A 341 -18.26 4.42 -25.03
N VAL A 342 -18.77 3.45 -25.77
CA VAL A 342 -18.98 2.07 -25.31
C VAL A 342 -18.51 1.09 -26.38
N PRO A 343 -18.01 -0.11 -26.00
CA PRO A 343 -17.77 -1.16 -26.99
C PRO A 343 -19.02 -1.44 -27.83
N SER A 344 -18.83 -1.69 -29.11
CA SER A 344 -19.94 -1.87 -30.09
C SER A 344 -20.92 -2.96 -29.65
N GLU A 345 -20.42 -4.04 -29.04
CA GLU A 345 -21.21 -5.15 -28.51
C GLU A 345 -22.15 -4.73 -27.38
N LEU A 346 -21.70 -3.79 -26.53
CA LEU A 346 -22.50 -3.24 -25.44
C LEU A 346 -23.48 -2.16 -25.91
N ALA A 347 -23.15 -1.41 -26.96
CA ALA A 347 -24.01 -0.35 -27.47
C ALA A 347 -25.39 -0.86 -27.87
N GLY A 348 -25.43 -2.00 -28.59
CA GLY A 348 -26.70 -2.64 -28.99
C GLY A 348 -27.52 -3.10 -27.76
N MET A 349 -26.86 -3.67 -26.75
CA MET A 349 -27.52 -4.07 -25.50
C MET A 349 -28.07 -2.85 -24.74
N LEU A 350 -27.32 -1.78 -24.59
CA LEU A 350 -27.75 -0.55 -23.91
C LEU A 350 -28.95 0.09 -24.62
N THR A 351 -28.91 0.21 -25.97
CA THR A 351 -30.01 0.70 -26.78
C THR A 351 -31.26 -0.15 -26.59
N ASN A 352 -31.12 -1.48 -26.55
CA ASN A 352 -32.26 -2.37 -26.32
C ASN A 352 -32.84 -2.21 -24.91
N ILE A 353 -31.98 -2.05 -23.87
CA ILE A 353 -32.44 -1.80 -22.50
C ILE A 353 -33.21 -0.48 -22.44
N GLU A 354 -32.71 0.57 -23.09
CA GLU A 354 -33.36 1.88 -23.10
C GLU A 354 -34.74 1.84 -23.79
N ASN A 355 -34.82 1.23 -24.99
CA ASN A 355 -36.02 1.22 -25.79
C ASN A 355 -37.04 0.13 -25.40
N ASN A 356 -36.56 -1.03 -24.99
CA ASN A 356 -37.40 -2.23 -24.73
C ASN A 356 -37.40 -2.65 -23.25
N GLY A 357 -36.57 -2.05 -22.39
CA GLY A 357 -36.38 -2.47 -21.00
C GLY A 357 -35.75 -3.87 -20.85
N ALA A 358 -35.07 -4.38 -21.89
CA ALA A 358 -34.38 -5.66 -21.92
C ALA A 358 -33.18 -5.63 -22.87
N PRO A 359 -32.15 -6.47 -22.68
CA PRO A 359 -30.93 -6.46 -23.49
C PRO A 359 -31.10 -6.98 -24.93
N TRP A 360 -32.25 -7.47 -25.31
CA TRP A 360 -32.57 -7.99 -26.65
C TRP A 360 -33.63 -7.16 -27.38
N GLN A 361 -33.78 -7.36 -28.68
CA GLN A 361 -34.60 -6.56 -29.58
C GLN A 361 -36.10 -6.83 -29.53
N PHE A 362 -36.53 -7.80 -28.71
CA PHE A 362 -37.95 -8.20 -28.67
C PHE A 362 -38.78 -7.25 -27.82
N ALA A 363 -39.97 -6.92 -28.30
CA ALA A 363 -40.95 -6.11 -27.54
C ALA A 363 -41.38 -6.81 -26.23
N GLN A 364 -41.81 -6.01 -25.25
CA GLN A 364 -42.26 -6.56 -23.95
C GLN A 364 -43.40 -7.58 -24.10
N THR A 365 -44.28 -7.39 -25.09
CA THR A 365 -45.40 -8.29 -25.40
C THR A 365 -44.96 -9.67 -25.88
N GLU A 366 -43.77 -9.78 -26.46
CA GLU A 366 -43.23 -11.03 -27.00
C GLU A 366 -42.43 -11.86 -26.00
N ARG A 367 -42.14 -11.30 -24.84
CA ARG A 367 -41.26 -11.94 -23.84
C ARG A 367 -41.77 -13.28 -23.30
N LEU A 368 -43.07 -13.46 -23.31
CA LEU A 368 -43.70 -14.69 -22.82
C LEU A 368 -44.13 -15.67 -23.95
N ASN A 369 -43.81 -15.37 -25.23
CA ASN A 369 -44.15 -16.24 -26.34
C ASN A 369 -43.61 -17.67 -26.14
N TRP A 370 -42.39 -17.81 -25.65
CA TRP A 370 -41.73 -19.06 -25.34
C TRP A 370 -42.52 -19.93 -24.33
N ALA A 371 -43.33 -19.31 -23.45
CA ALA A 371 -44.16 -20.02 -22.48
C ALA A 371 -45.49 -20.50 -23.07
N ASN A 372 -45.85 -20.06 -24.26
CA ASN A 372 -47.08 -20.35 -24.99
C ASN A 372 -46.83 -21.18 -26.25
N GLU A 373 -45.59 -21.54 -26.55
CA GLU A 373 -45.22 -22.46 -27.62
C GLU A 373 -45.29 -23.88 -27.06
N ASP A 374 -46.39 -24.61 -27.43
CA ASP A 374 -46.54 -26.05 -27.11
C ASP A 374 -45.68 -26.89 -28.06
#